data_41912e4c5a626ae0be0b8ccc61c2f026
#
_entry.id   41912e4c5a626ae0be0b8ccc61c2f026
#
_cell.length_a   1.000
_cell.length_b   1.000
_cell.length_c   1.000
_cell.angle_alpha   90.00
_cell.angle_beta   90.00
_cell.angle_gamma   90.00
#
_symmetry.space_group_name_H-M   'P 1'
#
loop_
_entity.id
_entity.type
_entity.pdbx_description
1 polymer ?
#
loop_
_entity_poly.entity_id
_entity_poly.type
_entity_poly.pdbx_seq_one_letter_code
_entity_poly.pdbx_strand_id
1 'polypeptide(L)'
;MIDYSEQLFDFDDILIEPTTLSPIRSRSEINNRNYSQMLPLMVAPMDTVISQDNFHLFKNKGMTPVLPRISNPDSNWVDYNHFLSYSLTDFQRIFLREKIHVPSGEKIYALIDVANGHMLDLYEAAKKAKIMYNEE
;
A
#
# COMPACT_ATOMS: atom_id res chain seq x y z
N MET A 1 36.38 -13.53 7.07
CA MET A 1 35.97 -13.10 5.73
C MET A 1 34.64 -13.81 5.52
N ILE A 2 33.50 -13.09 5.63
CA ILE A 2 32.20 -13.67 5.40
C ILE A 2 32.00 -13.68 3.89
N ASP A 3 31.86 -14.88 3.35
CA ASP A 3 31.60 -15.07 1.92
C ASP A 3 30.14 -14.69 1.65
N TYR A 4 29.94 -13.52 1.03
CA TYR A 4 28.62 -13.03 0.59
C TYR A 4 28.31 -13.48 -0.85
N SER A 5 28.69 -14.69 -1.24
CA SER A 5 28.09 -15.30 -2.41
C SER A 5 26.64 -15.70 -2.08
N GLU A 6 25.81 -14.71 -1.77
CA GLU A 6 24.37 -14.94 -1.70
C GLU A 6 23.93 -15.37 -3.10
N GLN A 7 23.51 -16.60 -3.20
CA GLN A 7 22.89 -17.11 -4.41
C GLN A 7 21.57 -16.31 -4.58
N LEU A 8 21.54 -15.45 -5.58
CA LEU A 8 20.31 -14.76 -5.95
C LEU A 8 19.40 -15.74 -6.66
N PHE A 9 18.13 -15.76 -6.27
CA PHE A 9 17.09 -16.60 -6.89
C PHE A 9 16.18 -15.70 -7.72
N ASP A 10 15.83 -16.19 -8.91
CA ASP A 10 14.76 -15.62 -9.72
C ASP A 10 13.46 -16.41 -9.46
N PHE A 11 12.33 -15.92 -9.96
CA PHE A 11 11.03 -16.61 -9.82
C PHE A 11 11.04 -18.00 -10.48
N ASP A 12 11.90 -18.23 -11.47
CA ASP A 12 12.06 -19.54 -12.11
C ASP A 12 12.84 -20.53 -11.23
N ASP A 13 13.54 -20.06 -10.20
CA ASP A 13 14.35 -20.87 -9.29
C ASP A 13 13.58 -21.29 -8.03
N ILE A 14 12.36 -20.79 -7.83
CA ILE A 14 11.57 -21.03 -6.63
C ILE A 14 10.21 -21.61 -6.97
N LEU A 15 9.71 -22.47 -6.09
CA LEU A 15 8.36 -22.99 -6.14
C LEU A 15 7.60 -22.62 -4.87
N ILE A 16 6.30 -22.40 -5.01
CA ILE A 16 5.43 -22.24 -3.84
C ILE A 16 5.25 -23.61 -3.19
N GLU A 17 5.72 -23.75 -1.96
CA GLU A 17 5.50 -24.96 -1.20
C GLU A 17 4.01 -25.05 -0.82
N PRO A 18 3.30 -26.13 -1.24
CA PRO A 18 1.90 -26.28 -0.85
C PRO A 18 1.80 -26.62 0.64
N THR A 19 0.79 -26.07 1.30
CA THR A 19 0.49 -26.45 2.69
C THR A 19 0.11 -27.94 2.77
N THR A 20 0.65 -28.63 3.76
CA THR A 20 0.41 -30.05 3.98
C THR A 20 -1.06 -30.37 4.25
N LEU A 21 -1.76 -29.43 4.90
CA LEU A 21 -3.19 -29.50 5.20
C LEU A 21 -3.86 -28.17 4.89
N SER A 22 -4.98 -28.24 4.17
CA SER A 22 -5.81 -27.06 3.90
C SER A 22 -7.25 -27.37 4.30
N PRO A 23 -7.94 -26.49 5.02
CA PRO A 23 -9.37 -26.60 5.28
C PRO A 23 -10.21 -26.29 4.03
N ILE A 24 -9.61 -25.70 3.00
CA ILE A 24 -10.28 -25.29 1.77
C ILE A 24 -10.44 -26.52 0.86
N ARG A 25 -11.67 -26.89 0.57
CA ARG A 25 -12.00 -28.07 -0.25
C ARG A 25 -12.12 -27.74 -1.74
N SER A 26 -12.46 -26.48 -2.06
CA SER A 26 -12.70 -26.04 -3.43
C SER A 26 -12.29 -24.58 -3.63
N ARG A 27 -11.95 -24.22 -4.85
CA ARG A 27 -11.71 -22.82 -5.24
C ARG A 27 -12.89 -21.91 -4.93
N SER A 28 -14.11 -22.42 -4.96
CA SER A 28 -15.33 -21.66 -4.63
C SER A 28 -15.42 -21.26 -3.14
N GLU A 29 -14.66 -21.93 -2.27
CA GLU A 29 -14.61 -21.61 -0.83
C GLU A 29 -13.63 -20.49 -0.52
N ILE A 30 -12.78 -20.09 -1.49
CA ILE A 30 -11.81 -19.02 -1.32
C ILE A 30 -12.54 -17.69 -1.36
N ASN A 31 -12.57 -17.00 -0.23
CA ASN A 31 -13.08 -15.64 -0.17
C ASN A 31 -11.95 -14.67 -0.57
N ASN A 32 -11.94 -14.26 -1.83
CA ASN A 32 -10.96 -13.32 -2.39
C ASN A 32 -11.32 -11.85 -2.16
N ARG A 33 -12.34 -11.57 -1.35
CA ARG A 33 -12.78 -10.20 -1.12
C ARG A 33 -12.39 -9.75 0.28
N ASN A 34 -11.90 -8.52 0.38
CA ASN A 34 -11.67 -7.87 1.66
C ASN A 34 -13.00 -7.44 2.31
N TYR A 35 -12.94 -6.81 3.47
CA TYR A 35 -14.11 -6.31 4.20
C TYR A 35 -15.00 -5.35 3.40
N SER A 36 -14.46 -4.72 2.36
CA SER A 36 -15.17 -3.79 1.47
C SER A 36 -15.69 -4.46 0.19
N GLN A 37 -15.71 -5.78 0.12
CA GLN A 37 -16.07 -6.55 -1.08
C GLN A 37 -15.11 -6.34 -2.26
N MET A 38 -13.95 -5.74 -2.01
CA MET A 38 -12.91 -5.55 -3.04
C MET A 38 -12.09 -6.82 -3.22
N LEU A 39 -11.54 -7.01 -4.39
CA LEU A 39 -10.52 -8.02 -4.64
C LEU A 39 -9.25 -7.69 -3.85
N PRO A 40 -8.44 -8.68 -3.42
CA PRO A 40 -7.16 -8.44 -2.77
C PRO A 40 -6.08 -8.02 -3.79
N LEU A 41 -6.42 -7.06 -4.64
CA LEU A 41 -5.58 -6.52 -5.69
C LEU A 41 -5.50 -5.00 -5.53
N MET A 42 -4.29 -4.49 -5.46
CA MET A 42 -4.00 -3.07 -5.53
C MET A 42 -3.39 -2.74 -6.89
N VAL A 43 -3.85 -1.65 -7.49
CA VAL A 43 -3.30 -1.17 -8.77
C VAL A 43 -2.01 -0.43 -8.45
N ALA A 44 -0.91 -0.82 -9.11
CA ALA A 44 0.38 -0.18 -8.90
C ALA A 44 0.33 1.32 -9.26
N PRO A 45 0.92 2.19 -8.44
CA PRO A 45 0.88 3.65 -8.61
C PRO A 45 1.84 4.12 -9.71
N MET A 46 1.57 3.71 -10.94
CA MET A 46 2.37 4.02 -12.13
C MET A 46 1.58 4.97 -13.04
N ASP A 47 2.16 6.11 -13.41
CA ASP A 47 1.51 7.12 -14.27
C ASP A 47 1.04 6.56 -15.61
N THR A 48 1.72 5.53 -16.11
CA THR A 48 1.35 4.83 -17.35
C THR A 48 0.19 3.87 -17.18
N VAL A 49 -0.22 3.56 -15.96
CA VAL A 49 -1.28 2.61 -15.64
C VAL A 49 -2.51 3.30 -15.09
N ILE A 50 -2.32 4.16 -14.08
CA ILE A 50 -3.42 4.76 -13.32
C ILE A 50 -3.22 6.27 -13.14
N SER A 51 -4.32 7.01 -13.25
CA SER A 51 -4.39 8.45 -13.05
C SER A 51 -5.73 8.82 -12.40
N GLN A 52 -5.91 10.10 -12.09
CA GLN A 52 -7.21 10.62 -11.61
C GLN A 52 -8.32 10.45 -12.64
N ASP A 53 -8.01 10.38 -13.93
CA ASP A 53 -9.00 10.26 -14.98
C ASP A 53 -9.54 8.83 -15.13
N ASN A 54 -8.72 7.81 -14.82
CA ASN A 54 -9.07 6.42 -15.08
C ASN A 54 -9.21 5.53 -13.84
N PHE A 55 -8.90 6.02 -12.62
CA PHE A 55 -8.90 5.20 -11.39
C PHE A 55 -10.28 4.53 -11.15
N HIS A 56 -11.35 5.19 -11.54
CA HIS A 56 -12.71 4.67 -11.38
C HIS A 56 -12.96 3.36 -12.16
N LEU A 57 -12.24 3.13 -13.26
CA LEU A 57 -12.35 1.90 -14.05
C LEU A 57 -11.86 0.69 -13.24
N PHE A 58 -10.77 0.85 -12.50
CA PHE A 58 -10.23 -0.19 -11.62
C PHE A 58 -11.14 -0.43 -10.41
N LYS A 59 -11.60 0.64 -9.79
CA LYS A 59 -12.53 0.57 -8.65
C LYS A 59 -13.83 -0.17 -9.01
N ASN A 60 -14.39 0.11 -10.19
CA ASN A 60 -15.60 -0.56 -10.70
C ASN A 60 -15.38 -2.06 -10.96
N LYS A 61 -14.13 -2.49 -11.15
CA LYS A 61 -13.76 -3.91 -11.26
C LYS A 61 -13.45 -4.56 -9.91
N GLY A 62 -13.62 -3.84 -8.82
CA GLY A 62 -13.36 -4.33 -7.48
C GLY A 62 -11.89 -4.34 -7.08
N MET A 63 -11.04 -3.61 -7.79
CA MET A 63 -9.62 -3.44 -7.42
C MET A 63 -9.46 -2.21 -6.53
N THR A 64 -8.42 -2.17 -5.72
CA THR A 64 -8.06 -1.00 -4.92
C THR A 64 -7.13 -0.09 -5.73
N PRO A 65 -7.60 1.08 -6.21
CA PRO A 65 -6.75 2.00 -6.93
C PRO A 65 -5.77 2.70 -5.98
N VAL A 66 -4.52 2.85 -6.43
CA VAL A 66 -3.50 3.64 -5.74
C VAL A 66 -2.99 4.69 -6.73
N LEU A 67 -3.24 5.96 -6.43
CA LEU A 67 -2.81 7.06 -7.30
C LEU A 67 -1.32 7.31 -7.18
N PRO A 68 -0.64 7.63 -8.30
CA PRO A 68 0.79 7.90 -8.32
C PRO A 68 1.19 9.10 -7.46
N ARG A 69 2.46 9.16 -7.11
CA ARG A 69 3.04 10.34 -6.45
C ARG A 69 2.98 11.55 -7.37
N ILE A 70 2.69 12.71 -6.77
CA ILE A 70 2.89 13.99 -7.44
C ILE A 70 4.19 14.65 -6.95
N SER A 71 4.70 15.58 -7.73
CA SER A 71 5.87 16.38 -7.34
C SER A 71 5.46 17.38 -6.27
N ASN A 72 6.21 17.42 -5.16
CA ASN A 72 6.02 18.36 -4.05
C ASN A 72 4.57 18.42 -3.52
N PRO A 73 4.02 17.30 -3.04
CA PRO A 73 2.68 17.31 -2.44
C PRO A 73 2.66 18.23 -1.22
N ASP A 74 1.62 19.01 -1.06
CA ASP A 74 1.37 19.79 0.15
C ASP A 74 0.51 19.02 1.16
N SER A 75 0.22 19.62 2.32
CA SER A 75 -0.62 19.00 3.36
C SER A 75 -2.08 18.82 2.95
N ASN A 76 -2.52 19.41 1.83
CA ASN A 76 -3.84 19.20 1.27
C ASN A 76 -3.86 18.01 0.30
N TRP A 77 -2.70 17.44 -0.05
CA TRP A 77 -2.59 16.23 -0.84
C TRP A 77 -2.91 15.01 0.02
N VAL A 78 -4.18 14.88 0.37
CA VAL A 78 -4.75 13.74 1.07
C VAL A 78 -6.09 13.39 0.45
N ASP A 79 -6.45 12.11 0.50
CA ASP A 79 -7.73 11.64 0.01
C ASP A 79 -8.32 10.68 1.05
N TYR A 80 -9.63 10.78 1.26
CA TYR A 80 -10.36 9.95 2.22
C TYR A 80 -11.04 8.75 1.57
N ASN A 81 -10.92 8.60 0.25
CA ASN A 81 -11.59 7.56 -0.53
C ASN A 81 -10.64 6.65 -1.30
N HIS A 82 -9.39 7.09 -1.51
CA HIS A 82 -8.41 6.40 -2.35
C HIS A 82 -7.02 6.43 -1.73
N PHE A 83 -6.22 5.43 -2.06
CA PHE A 83 -4.80 5.46 -1.72
C PHE A 83 -4.07 6.48 -2.57
N LEU A 84 -3.31 7.35 -1.91
CA LEU A 84 -2.32 8.22 -2.54
C LEU A 84 -0.91 7.72 -2.21
N SER A 85 -0.01 7.82 -3.17
CA SER A 85 1.38 7.43 -3.00
C SER A 85 2.25 8.61 -2.56
N TYR A 86 3.16 8.35 -1.65
CA TYR A 86 4.10 9.32 -1.09
C TYR A 86 5.52 8.75 -1.11
N SER A 87 6.52 9.63 -1.31
CA SER A 87 7.88 9.29 -0.90
C SER A 87 7.95 9.22 0.64
N LEU A 88 8.94 8.53 1.18
CA LEU A 88 9.13 8.50 2.64
C LEU A 88 9.31 9.92 3.22
N THR A 89 10.05 10.77 2.53
CA THR A 89 10.28 12.17 2.94
C THR A 89 8.99 12.98 2.98
N ASP A 90 8.16 12.89 1.93
CA ASP A 90 6.87 13.60 1.88
C ASP A 90 5.90 13.06 2.91
N PHE A 91 5.84 11.74 3.08
CA PHE A 91 5.02 11.13 4.12
C PHE A 91 5.40 11.64 5.52
N GLN A 92 6.69 11.64 5.85
CA GLN A 92 7.16 12.15 7.15
C GLN A 92 6.86 13.64 7.31
N ARG A 93 7.02 14.43 6.27
CA ARG A 93 6.74 15.86 6.30
C ARG A 93 5.25 16.12 6.54
N ILE A 94 4.39 15.56 5.71
CA ILE A 94 2.94 15.82 5.72
C ILE A 94 2.30 15.25 6.99
N PHE A 95 2.54 13.97 7.29
CA PHE A 95 1.82 13.28 8.37
C PHE A 95 2.46 13.46 9.76
N LEU A 96 3.79 13.57 9.86
CA LEU A 96 4.45 13.60 11.16
C LEU A 96 4.88 15.01 11.61
N ARG A 97 5.19 15.91 10.67
CA ARG A 97 5.65 17.26 11.00
C ARG A 97 4.55 18.30 10.88
N GLU A 98 3.88 18.37 9.75
CA GLU A 98 2.79 19.33 9.48
C GLU A 98 1.50 18.94 10.21
N LYS A 99 1.29 17.63 10.47
CA LYS A 99 0.16 17.08 11.21
C LYS A 99 -1.17 17.54 10.64
N ILE A 100 -1.56 16.93 9.52
CA ILE A 100 -2.82 17.21 8.87
C ILE A 100 -4.01 16.98 9.81
N HIS A 101 -5.00 17.83 9.68
CA HIS A 101 -6.28 17.62 10.36
C HIS A 101 -7.11 16.58 9.59
N VAL A 102 -7.54 15.53 10.27
CA VAL A 102 -8.46 14.52 9.72
C VAL A 102 -9.84 14.80 10.27
N PRO A 103 -10.86 15.04 9.42
CA PRO A 103 -12.22 15.21 9.90
C PRO A 103 -12.73 13.97 10.63
N SER A 104 -13.53 14.17 11.66
CA SER A 104 -14.08 13.06 12.46
C SER A 104 -14.86 12.08 11.58
N GLY A 105 -14.56 10.79 11.72
CA GLY A 105 -15.15 9.71 10.93
C GLY A 105 -14.50 9.44 9.56
N GLU A 106 -13.57 10.29 9.13
CA GLU A 106 -12.82 10.07 7.89
C GLU A 106 -11.58 9.19 8.12
N LYS A 107 -11.15 8.51 7.06
CA LYS A 107 -9.94 7.67 7.07
C LYS A 107 -9.00 8.11 5.96
N ILE A 108 -7.71 8.17 6.29
CA ILE A 108 -6.68 8.44 5.29
C ILE A 108 -6.13 7.12 4.76
N TYR A 109 -5.99 7.06 3.44
CA TYR A 109 -5.38 5.95 2.75
C TYR A 109 -4.06 6.41 2.13
N ALA A 110 -2.95 6.00 2.72
CA ALA A 110 -1.62 6.39 2.27
C ALA A 110 -0.77 5.16 1.94
N LEU A 111 -0.02 5.22 0.84
CA LEU A 111 1.00 4.26 0.47
C LEU A 111 2.37 4.94 0.50
N ILE A 112 3.31 4.42 1.26
CA ILE A 112 4.70 4.84 1.18
C ILE A 112 5.35 4.03 0.07
N ASP A 113 5.52 4.66 -1.09
CA ASP A 113 6.04 4.02 -2.30
C ASP A 113 7.56 4.23 -2.39
N VAL A 114 8.31 3.19 -2.10
CA VAL A 114 9.78 3.18 -2.09
C VAL A 114 10.31 1.85 -2.62
N ALA A 115 11.52 1.85 -3.15
CA ALA A 115 12.14 0.65 -3.70
C ALA A 115 12.45 -0.42 -2.62
N ASN A 116 12.74 0.00 -1.39
CA ASN A 116 13.00 -0.92 -0.28
C ASN A 116 12.00 -0.70 0.85
N GLY A 117 10.95 -1.52 0.89
CA GLY A 117 9.92 -1.48 1.94
C GLY A 117 10.37 -2.00 3.32
N HIS A 118 11.57 -2.58 3.43
CA HIS A 118 12.09 -3.15 4.68
C HIS A 118 12.95 -2.16 5.49
N MET A 119 13.00 -0.88 5.10
CA MET A 119 13.74 0.13 5.84
C MET A 119 13.11 0.38 7.22
N LEU A 120 13.96 0.44 8.26
CA LEU A 120 13.52 0.73 9.61
C LEU A 120 12.82 2.10 9.69
N ASP A 121 13.37 3.11 9.03
CA ASP A 121 12.80 4.46 9.00
C ASP A 121 11.37 4.49 8.43
N LEU A 122 11.08 3.65 7.44
CA LEU A 122 9.74 3.51 6.88
C LEU A 122 8.78 2.91 7.91
N TYR A 123 9.20 1.82 8.54
CA TYR A 123 8.41 1.15 9.58
C TYR A 123 8.10 2.11 10.74
N GLU A 124 9.10 2.83 11.23
CA GLU A 124 8.94 3.79 12.33
C GLU A 124 8.03 4.96 11.93
N ALA A 125 8.16 5.47 10.69
CA ALA A 125 7.27 6.52 10.19
C ALA A 125 5.81 6.05 10.11
N ALA A 126 5.57 4.89 9.53
CA ALA A 126 4.23 4.31 9.42
C ALA A 126 3.62 4.03 10.80
N LYS A 127 4.41 3.47 11.73
CA LYS A 127 3.99 3.20 13.11
C LYS A 127 3.61 4.48 13.86
N LYS A 128 4.44 5.52 13.76
CA LYS A 128 4.15 6.83 14.38
C LYS A 128 2.87 7.46 13.83
N ALA A 129 2.71 7.46 12.50
CA ALA A 129 1.50 7.99 11.87
C ALA A 129 0.26 7.20 12.32
N LYS A 130 0.34 5.87 12.34
CA LYS A 130 -0.76 5.03 12.81
C LYS A 130 -1.18 5.34 14.24
N ILE A 131 -0.24 5.53 15.16
CA ILE A 131 -0.54 5.91 16.54
C ILE A 131 -1.20 7.30 16.56
N MET A 132 -0.63 8.27 15.85
CA MET A 132 -1.08 9.66 15.86
C MET A 132 -2.51 9.84 15.31
N TYR A 133 -2.93 9.04 14.34
CA TYR A 133 -4.22 9.17 13.67
C TYR A 133 -5.25 8.09 14.02
N ASN A 134 -4.93 7.14 14.92
CA ASN A 134 -5.88 6.13 15.39
C ASN A 134 -6.35 6.37 16.85
N GLU A 135 -5.89 7.44 17.50
CA GLU A 135 -6.24 7.75 18.90
C GLU A 135 -7.51 8.63 19.03
N GLU A 136 -8.34 8.73 17.98
CA GLU A 136 -9.64 9.39 18.04
C GLU A 136 -10.79 8.41 17.83
#